data_d1f1e08767a80fd2b43f64e2b26fb203
#
_entry.id   d1f1e08767a80fd2b43f64e2b26fb203
#
_cell.length_a   1.000
_cell.length_b   1.000
_cell.length_c   1.000
_cell.angle_alpha   90.00
_cell.angle_beta   90.00
_cell.angle_gamma   90.00
#
_symmetry.space_group_name_H-M   'P 1'
#
loop_
_entity.id
_entity.type
_entity.pdbx_description
1 polymer ?
#
loop_
_entity_poly.entity_id
_entity_poly.type
_entity_poly.pdbx_seq_one_letter_code
_entity_poly.pdbx_strand_id
1 'polypeptide(L)' 'MEVLDCLGKRCPLPVIELAKVLKSKPVNSQVRLLSDDPASAPDLVAWARMTGNSVKEVGDSAFEVTKLTD' A
#
# COMPACT_ATOMS: atom_id res chain seq x y z
N MET A 1 -3.00 -1.07 -13.86
CA MET A 1 -2.77 -0.95 -12.40
C MET A 1 -2.35 0.47 -12.07
N GLU A 2 -3.02 1.07 -11.10
CA GLU A 2 -2.68 2.43 -10.68
C GLU A 2 -1.38 2.42 -9.88
N VAL A 3 -0.54 3.43 -10.08
CA VAL A 3 0.71 3.59 -9.33
C VAL A 3 0.56 4.78 -8.39
N LEU A 4 0.83 4.53 -7.10
CA LEU A 4 0.83 5.57 -6.08
C LEU A 4 2.28 5.84 -5.69
N ASP A 5 2.80 6.98 -6.09
CA ASP A 5 4.20 7.33 -5.87
C ASP A 5 4.35 8.05 -4.53
N CYS A 6 4.92 7.33 -3.55
CA CYS A 6 5.22 7.87 -2.23
C CYS A 6 6.71 7.89 -1.95
N LEU A 7 7.54 7.90 -3.00
CA LEU A 7 8.98 8.00 -2.83
C LEU A 7 9.34 9.31 -2.13
N GLY A 8 10.26 9.24 -1.19
CA GLY A 8 10.67 10.39 -0.40
C GLY A 8 9.75 10.72 0.77
N LYS A 9 8.59 10.08 0.88
CA LYS A 9 7.67 10.28 2.00
C LYS A 9 8.00 9.32 3.13
N ARG A 10 7.81 9.78 4.36
CA ARG A 10 8.07 8.98 5.55
C ARG A 10 6.80 8.34 6.06
N CYS A 11 6.94 7.14 6.60
CA CYS A 11 5.84 6.48 7.27
C CYS A 11 5.36 7.35 8.45
N PRO A 12 4.04 7.46 8.70
CA PRO A 12 2.99 6.64 8.13
C PRO A 12 2.34 7.21 6.86
N LEU A 13 2.91 8.22 6.23
CA LEU A 13 2.26 8.88 5.07
C LEU A 13 1.95 7.93 3.92
N PRO A 14 2.85 7.01 3.50
CA PRO A 14 2.51 6.09 2.43
C PRO A 14 1.29 5.23 2.74
N VAL A 15 1.17 4.75 3.98
CA VAL A 15 0.03 3.94 4.39
C VAL A 15 -1.26 4.76 4.40
N ILE A 16 -1.19 5.98 4.89
CA ILE A 16 -2.35 6.89 4.91
C ILE A 16 -2.83 7.18 3.49
N GLU A 17 -1.90 7.49 2.59
CA GLU A 17 -2.23 7.77 1.20
C GLU A 17 -2.84 6.55 0.51
N LEU A 18 -2.26 5.38 0.75
CA LEU A 18 -2.77 4.14 0.21
C LEU A 18 -4.20 3.87 0.67
N ALA A 19 -4.47 4.06 1.95
CA ALA A 19 -5.82 3.85 2.50
C ALA A 19 -6.82 4.77 1.83
N LYS A 20 -6.45 6.03 1.60
CA LYS A 20 -7.33 6.98 0.92
C LYS A 20 -7.65 6.55 -0.50
N VAL A 21 -6.64 6.10 -1.23
CA VAL A 21 -6.81 5.67 -2.62
C VAL A 21 -7.71 4.43 -2.68
N LEU A 22 -7.45 3.45 -1.83
CA LEU A 22 -8.24 2.22 -1.84
C LEU A 22 -9.69 2.44 -1.43
N LYS A 23 -9.94 3.43 -0.61
CA LYS A 23 -11.30 3.71 -0.14
C LYS A 23 -12.25 4.00 -1.29
N SER A 24 -11.76 4.58 -2.38
CA SER A 24 -12.58 4.91 -3.54
C SER A 24 -12.58 3.83 -4.60
N LYS A 25 -11.95 2.69 -4.35
CA LYS A 25 -11.83 1.62 -5.34
C LYS A 25 -12.67 0.41 -4.96
N PRO A 26 -13.15 -0.36 -5.95
CA PRO A 26 -13.88 -1.58 -5.65
C PRO A 26 -12.96 -2.68 -5.13
N VAL A 27 -13.58 -3.69 -4.52
CA VAL A 27 -12.88 -4.89 -4.08
C VAL A 27 -12.21 -5.54 -5.30
N ASN A 28 -11.05 -6.14 -5.07
CA ASN A 28 -10.17 -6.74 -6.09
C ASN A 28 -9.37 -5.75 -6.92
N SER A 29 -9.47 -4.45 -6.61
CA SER A 29 -8.59 -3.46 -7.25
C SER A 29 -7.17 -3.61 -6.76
N GLN A 30 -6.21 -3.33 -7.66
CA GLN A 30 -4.80 -3.40 -7.33
C GLN A 30 -4.16 -2.03 -7.51
N VAL A 31 -3.24 -1.71 -6.61
CA VAL A 31 -2.46 -0.47 -6.66
C VAL A 31 -1.01 -0.83 -6.41
N ARG A 32 -0.12 -0.26 -7.20
CA ARG A 32 1.32 -0.38 -6.95
C ARG A 32 1.76 0.83 -6.15
N LEU A 33 2.23 0.59 -4.94
CA LEU A 33 2.74 1.63 -4.06
C LEU A 33 4.25 1.68 -4.15
N LEU A 34 4.79 2.87 -4.43
CA LEU A 34 6.22 3.11 -4.41
C LEU A 34 6.58 3.82 -3.11
N SER A 35 7.46 3.23 -2.33
CA SER A 35 7.92 3.82 -1.07
C SER A 35 9.33 3.34 -0.76
N ASP A 36 10.21 4.27 -0.46
CA ASP A 36 11.61 3.97 -0.15
C ASP A 36 11.93 4.08 1.34
N ASP A 37 10.93 4.29 2.20
CA ASP A 37 11.12 4.31 3.64
C ASP A 37 11.27 2.87 4.14
N PRO A 38 12.37 2.53 4.86
CA PRO A 38 12.55 1.17 5.37
C PRO A 38 11.47 0.72 6.34
N ALA A 39 10.73 1.65 6.97
CA ALA A 39 9.62 1.30 7.84
C ALA A 39 8.35 0.93 7.08
N SER A 40 8.29 1.15 5.77
CA SER A 40 7.08 0.91 4.99
C SER A 40 6.72 -0.57 4.91
N ALA A 41 7.70 -1.45 4.72
CA ALA A 41 7.40 -2.88 4.59
C ALA A 41 6.71 -3.44 5.83
N PRO A 42 7.26 -3.28 7.07
CA PRO A 42 6.57 -3.79 8.24
C PRO A 42 5.25 -3.08 8.52
N ASP A 43 5.17 -1.77 8.24
CA ASP A 43 3.93 -1.02 8.45
C ASP A 43 2.84 -1.47 7.49
N LEU A 44 3.18 -1.74 6.23
CA LEU A 44 2.21 -2.24 5.25
C LEU A 44 1.73 -3.64 5.60
N VAL A 45 2.62 -4.49 6.10
CA VAL A 45 2.23 -5.83 6.54
C VAL A 45 1.23 -5.74 7.70
N ALA A 46 1.49 -4.88 8.66
CA ALA A 46 0.58 -4.67 9.79
C ALA A 46 -0.76 -4.10 9.32
N TRP A 47 -0.73 -3.12 8.42
CA TRP A 47 -1.94 -2.54 7.85
C TRP A 47 -2.76 -3.60 7.10
N ALA A 48 -2.10 -4.45 6.33
CA ALA A 48 -2.78 -5.51 5.60
C ALA A 48 -3.50 -6.47 6.54
N ARG A 49 -2.85 -6.84 7.64
CA ARG A 49 -3.48 -7.70 8.65
C ARG A 49 -4.68 -7.04 9.30
N MET A 50 -4.56 -5.75 9.61
CA MET A 50 -5.64 -5.03 10.29
C MET A 50 -6.84 -4.82 9.38
N THR A 51 -6.62 -4.63 8.09
CA THR A 51 -7.69 -4.30 7.15
C THR A 51 -8.18 -5.51 6.37
N GLY A 52 -7.44 -6.61 6.36
CA GLY A 52 -7.79 -7.78 5.56
C GLY A 52 -7.41 -7.65 4.10
N ASN A 53 -6.63 -6.64 3.74
CA ASN A 53 -6.14 -6.47 2.38
C ASN A 53 -4.82 -7.22 2.17
N SER A 54 -4.36 -7.31 0.92
CA SER A 54 -3.14 -8.03 0.58
C SER A 54 -2.06 -7.05 0.17
N VAL A 55 -0.85 -7.28 0.67
CA VAL A 55 0.34 -6.51 0.29
C VAL A 55 1.43 -7.48 -0.07
N LYS A 56 2.07 -7.25 -1.22
CA LYS A 56 3.18 -8.07 -1.70
C LYS A 56 4.31 -7.17 -2.12
N GLU A 57 5.50 -7.40 -1.59
CA GLU A 57 6.69 -6.68 -2.00
C GLU A 57 7.17 -7.23 -3.35
N VAL A 58 7.33 -6.36 -4.35
CA VAL A 58 7.66 -6.78 -5.72
C VAL A 58 8.95 -6.16 -6.25
N GLY A 59 9.67 -5.42 -5.41
CA GLY A 59 10.93 -4.80 -5.78
C GLY A 59 11.45 -4.00 -4.62
N ASP A 60 12.57 -3.31 -4.83
CA ASP A 60 13.27 -2.62 -3.74
C ASP A 60 12.42 -1.53 -3.09
N SER A 61 11.56 -0.89 -3.82
CA SER A 61 10.74 0.21 -3.29
C SER A 61 9.32 0.11 -3.82
N ALA A 62 8.87 -1.09 -4.17
CA ALA A 62 7.57 -1.28 -4.81
C ALA A 62 6.79 -2.37 -4.08
N PHE A 63 5.50 -2.11 -3.88
CA PHE A 63 4.57 -3.05 -3.26
C PHE A 63 3.31 -3.12 -4.12
N GLU A 64 2.80 -4.32 -4.32
CA GLU A 64 1.50 -4.51 -4.96
C GLU A 64 0.46 -4.74 -3.88
N VAL A 65 -0.54 -3.89 -3.87
CA VAL A 65 -1.61 -3.91 -2.88
C VAL A 65 -2.91 -4.28 -3.57
N THR A 66 -3.60 -5.28 -3.03
CA THR A 66 -4.90 -5.71 -3.54
C THR A 66 -5.96 -5.46 -2.48
N LYS A 67 -7.02 -4.76 -2.86
CA LYS A 67 -8.15 -4.52 -1.97
C LYS A 67 -9.01 -5.77 -1.91
N LEU A 68 -9.06 -6.41 -0.75
CA LEU A 68 -9.83 -7.63 -0.54
C LEU A 68 -11.08 -7.39 0.30
N THR A 69 -11.14 -6.27 1.02
CA THR A 69 -12.28 -5.93 1.88
C THR A 69 -12.77 -4.54 1.56
N ASP A 70 -14.04 -4.31 1.83
CA ASP A 70 -14.67 -3.02 1.62
C ASP A 70 -14.31 -2.02 2.71
#